data_b3af01bea03216d548c31836dd0112ca
#
_entry.id   b3af01bea03216d548c31836dd0112ca
#
_cell.length_a   1.000
_cell.length_b   1.000
_cell.length_c   1.000
_cell.angle_alpha   90.00
_cell.angle_beta   90.00
_cell.angle_gamma   90.00
#
_symmetry.space_group_name_H-M   'P 1'
#
loop_
_entity.id
_entity.type
_entity.pdbx_description
1 polymer ?
#
loop_
_entity_poly.entity_id
_entity_poly.type
_entity_poly.pdbx_seq_one_letter_code
_entity_poly.pdbx_strand_id
1 'polypeptide(L)'
;MKKLLKVTAMTGSLTLVKMLMGFIIAKVVAIYTGPSGMAMLGQIQSVVTSLNGLVNAPTSNGIIKYTAEFSPKGTEACAPWWRAAVHWALVISILAIAITISFSTMLSGWLFDNTEYAWLLILCACSLPLVTLGTLLTSIINGKQQYRQYIKVGMFSTLVTAGVMVYMVIRYGIQGALVAAALQNAIVGIAMLALNFRQPWFNFNNFWGRVERKYLSGLGNYILMAVTTALTVPISFIFVRNEIIANTSWVDAGQWQAVWRISETYLSVLTIALGTYYLPKLATLTSRSEMQMEIINTLKVVIPFAILSAGAVFFFRDLVIKILFTDEFKGARDLFLVQLCGDVVKIISWVIAYPMLSNAKTKLYIFSEIFFSLTLVLFTQYFVRQLGVQGANYAYLT
;
A
#
# COMPACT_ATOMS: atom_id res chain seq x y z
N MET A 1 -4.98 2.26 29.70
CA MET A 1 -5.23 3.51 28.97
C MET A 1 -3.97 4.31 28.66
N LYS A 2 -3.11 4.74 29.60
CA LYS A 2 -1.90 5.55 29.33
C LYS A 2 -0.92 4.92 28.29
N LYS A 3 -0.70 3.58 28.34
CA LYS A 3 0.18 2.88 27.40
C LYS A 3 -0.41 2.89 25.97
N LEU A 4 -1.72 2.67 25.84
CA LEU A 4 -2.43 2.69 24.56
C LEU A 4 -2.36 4.09 23.92
N LEU A 5 -2.74 5.13 24.65
CA LEU A 5 -2.66 6.53 24.19
C LEU A 5 -1.24 6.91 23.73
N LYS A 6 -0.22 6.49 24.49
CA LYS A 6 1.18 6.72 24.12
C LYS A 6 1.57 6.03 22.82
N VAL A 7 1.19 4.77 22.64
CA VAL A 7 1.48 4.01 21.39
C VAL A 7 0.73 4.65 20.22
N THR A 8 -0.55 5.00 20.39
CA THR A 8 -1.34 5.66 19.34
C THR A 8 -0.77 7.02 18.94
N ALA A 9 -0.37 7.84 19.91
CA ALA A 9 0.28 9.12 19.63
C ALA A 9 1.61 8.95 18.88
N MET A 10 2.41 7.96 19.27
CA MET A 10 3.69 7.67 18.64
C MET A 10 3.53 7.08 17.22
N THR A 11 2.56 6.20 16.99
CA THR A 11 2.26 5.69 15.63
C THR A 11 1.65 6.78 14.76
N GLY A 12 0.81 7.64 15.34
CA GLY A 12 0.27 8.81 14.66
C GLY A 12 1.36 9.79 14.20
N SER A 13 2.37 10.04 15.04
CA SER A 13 3.51 10.89 14.65
C SER A 13 4.32 10.30 13.47
N LEU A 14 4.55 8.98 13.45
CA LEU A 14 5.18 8.31 12.31
C LEU A 14 4.34 8.47 11.03
N THR A 15 3.02 8.33 11.13
CA THR A 15 2.11 8.52 10.00
C THR A 15 2.15 9.95 9.47
N LEU A 16 2.13 10.95 10.37
CA LEU A 16 2.27 12.35 9.97
C LEU A 16 3.59 12.62 9.24
N VAL A 17 4.71 12.08 9.74
CA VAL A 17 6.01 12.21 9.06
C VAL A 17 5.95 11.57 7.66
N LYS A 18 5.36 10.38 7.51
CA LYS A 18 5.18 9.72 6.20
C LYS A 18 4.33 10.57 5.25
N MET A 19 3.23 11.16 5.73
CA MET A 19 2.37 12.03 4.93
C MET A 19 3.10 13.30 4.47
N LEU A 20 3.81 13.99 5.38
CA LEU A 20 4.60 15.17 5.04
C LEU A 20 5.70 14.84 4.02
N MET A 21 6.43 13.75 4.21
CA MET A 21 7.44 13.31 3.23
C MET A 21 6.79 12.93 1.90
N GLY A 22 5.62 12.30 1.92
CA GLY A 22 4.84 12.01 0.72
C GLY A 22 4.45 13.26 -0.08
N PHE A 23 4.06 14.33 0.60
CA PHE A 23 3.75 15.62 -0.03
C PHE A 23 5.00 16.30 -0.60
N ILE A 24 6.11 16.29 0.14
CA ILE A 24 7.40 16.83 -0.36
C ILE A 24 7.83 16.08 -1.62
N ILE A 25 7.77 14.75 -1.61
CA ILE A 25 8.08 13.92 -2.79
C ILE A 25 7.15 14.27 -3.94
N ALA A 26 5.83 14.36 -3.72
CA ALA A 26 4.86 14.70 -4.75
C ALA A 26 5.16 16.05 -5.39
N LYS A 27 5.49 17.08 -4.57
CA LYS A 27 5.89 18.40 -5.06
C LYS A 27 7.17 18.35 -5.90
N VAL A 28 8.20 17.67 -5.42
CA VAL A 28 9.49 17.56 -6.13
C VAL A 28 9.30 16.82 -7.45
N VAL A 29 8.59 15.70 -7.45
CA VAL A 29 8.27 14.96 -8.67
C VAL A 29 7.48 15.85 -9.65
N ALA A 30 6.45 16.56 -9.17
CA ALA A 30 5.66 17.45 -10.02
C ALA A 30 6.51 18.55 -10.68
N ILE A 31 7.47 19.14 -9.95
CA ILE A 31 8.34 20.21 -10.47
C ILE A 31 9.30 19.67 -11.56
N TYR A 32 9.91 18.50 -11.32
CA TYR A 32 10.99 18.00 -12.18
C TYR A 32 10.52 17.07 -13.29
N THR A 33 9.31 16.49 -13.19
CA THR A 33 8.84 15.49 -14.17
C THR A 33 7.47 15.77 -14.77
N GLY A 34 6.77 16.78 -14.25
CA GLY A 34 5.44 17.17 -14.72
C GLY A 34 4.37 16.08 -14.55
N PRO A 35 3.19 16.26 -15.17
CA PRO A 35 2.08 15.30 -15.07
C PRO A 35 2.44 13.93 -15.67
N SER A 36 3.05 13.87 -16.85
CA SER A 36 3.44 12.60 -17.47
C SER A 36 4.36 11.78 -16.58
N GLY A 37 5.36 12.42 -15.94
CA GLY A 37 6.23 11.75 -14.99
C GLY A 37 5.48 11.25 -13.75
N MET A 38 4.45 11.96 -13.30
CA MET A 38 3.59 11.52 -12.20
C MET A 38 2.79 10.26 -12.59
N ALA A 39 2.31 10.14 -13.83
CA ALA A 39 1.65 8.94 -14.34
C ALA A 39 2.62 7.75 -14.38
N MET A 40 3.84 7.95 -14.94
CA MET A 40 4.89 6.90 -14.97
C MET A 40 5.26 6.44 -13.55
N LEU A 41 5.40 7.38 -12.61
CA LEU A 41 5.63 7.04 -11.21
C LEU A 41 4.47 6.22 -10.63
N GLY A 42 3.23 6.53 -10.97
CA GLY A 42 2.06 5.75 -10.60
C GLY A 42 2.11 4.32 -11.15
N GLN A 43 2.56 4.12 -12.39
CA GLN A 43 2.73 2.79 -12.98
C GLN A 43 3.74 1.95 -12.20
N ILE A 44 4.95 2.47 -11.99
CA ILE A 44 5.98 1.72 -11.25
C ILE A 44 5.58 1.48 -9.80
N GLN A 45 4.90 2.43 -9.14
CA GLN A 45 4.40 2.25 -7.79
C GLN A 45 3.37 1.11 -7.69
N SER A 46 2.51 0.94 -8.69
CA SER A 46 1.58 -0.19 -8.74
C SER A 46 2.32 -1.53 -8.90
N VAL A 47 3.33 -1.61 -9.77
CA VAL A 47 4.18 -2.81 -9.91
C VAL A 47 4.90 -3.12 -8.61
N VAL A 48 5.55 -2.13 -8.00
CA VAL A 48 6.26 -2.26 -6.72
C VAL A 48 5.30 -2.72 -5.63
N THR A 49 4.09 -2.17 -5.56
CA THR A 49 3.07 -2.55 -4.58
C THR A 49 2.61 -3.99 -4.77
N SER A 50 2.36 -4.42 -6.02
CA SER A 50 2.01 -5.80 -6.34
C SER A 50 3.12 -6.78 -5.94
N LEU A 51 4.33 -6.55 -6.41
CA LEU A 51 5.47 -7.44 -6.12
C LEU A 51 5.76 -7.52 -4.62
N ASN A 52 5.79 -6.37 -3.94
CA ASN A 52 6.00 -6.31 -2.50
C ASN A 52 4.86 -6.99 -1.72
N GLY A 53 3.62 -6.79 -2.12
CA GLY A 53 2.47 -7.43 -1.50
C GLY A 53 2.53 -8.95 -1.62
N LEU A 54 2.93 -9.47 -2.78
CA LEU A 54 3.14 -10.91 -2.99
C LEU A 54 4.21 -11.48 -2.06
N VAL A 55 5.42 -10.93 -2.08
CA VAL A 55 6.55 -11.49 -1.31
C VAL A 55 6.42 -11.24 0.20
N ASN A 56 5.69 -10.21 0.59
CA ASN A 56 5.45 -9.88 1.99
C ASN A 56 4.24 -10.62 2.61
N ALA A 57 3.41 -11.27 1.80
CA ALA A 57 2.25 -12.02 2.29
C ALA A 57 2.58 -13.01 3.43
N PRO A 58 3.65 -13.83 3.34
CA PRO A 58 4.03 -14.74 4.41
C PRO A 58 4.63 -14.06 5.64
N THR A 59 5.24 -12.90 5.47
CA THR A 59 6.08 -12.24 6.48
C THR A 59 5.36 -11.11 7.24
N SER A 60 4.10 -10.82 6.90
CA SER A 60 3.34 -9.70 7.46
C SER A 60 2.44 -10.12 8.65
N ASN A 61 1.13 -10.03 8.50
CA ASN A 61 0.14 -10.17 9.58
C ASN A 61 0.23 -11.51 10.34
N GLY A 62 0.52 -12.62 9.64
CA GLY A 62 0.70 -13.93 10.27
C GLY A 62 1.86 -13.92 11.27
N ILE A 63 2.99 -13.32 10.88
CA ILE A 63 4.16 -13.22 11.74
C ILE A 63 3.93 -12.29 12.93
N ILE A 64 3.27 -11.16 12.74
CA ILE A 64 2.88 -10.27 13.84
C ILE A 64 2.07 -11.04 14.88
N LYS A 65 1.03 -11.76 14.44
CA LYS A 65 0.15 -12.56 15.31
C LYS A 65 0.93 -13.62 16.06
N TYR A 66 1.60 -14.52 15.35
CA TYR A 66 2.28 -15.65 15.99
C TYR A 66 3.48 -15.21 16.84
N THR A 67 4.19 -14.15 16.45
CA THR A 67 5.23 -13.57 17.29
C THR A 67 4.64 -12.99 18.59
N ALA A 68 3.52 -12.29 18.54
CA ALA A 68 2.85 -11.75 19.73
C ALA A 68 2.35 -12.87 20.65
N GLU A 69 1.81 -13.95 20.09
CA GLU A 69 1.28 -15.10 20.83
C GLU A 69 2.39 -15.92 21.53
N PHE A 70 3.49 -16.18 20.82
CA PHE A 70 4.56 -17.09 21.30
C PHE A 70 5.74 -16.37 21.94
N SER A 71 5.92 -15.06 21.76
CA SER A 71 7.02 -14.28 22.35
C SER A 71 7.13 -14.39 23.88
N PRO A 72 6.02 -14.49 24.66
CA PRO A 72 6.12 -14.71 26.11
C PRO A 72 6.78 -16.05 26.49
N LYS A 73 6.75 -17.05 25.60
CA LYS A 73 7.35 -18.38 25.78
C LYS A 73 8.83 -18.45 25.33
N GLY A 74 9.38 -17.32 24.88
CA GLY A 74 10.75 -17.21 24.39
C GLY A 74 10.88 -17.18 22.88
N THR A 75 12.07 -16.83 22.41
CA THR A 75 12.37 -16.69 20.97
C THR A 75 12.31 -18.04 20.23
N GLU A 76 12.70 -19.13 20.90
CA GLU A 76 12.67 -20.48 20.34
C GLU A 76 11.25 -20.93 19.96
N ALA A 77 10.25 -20.52 20.74
CA ALA A 77 8.84 -20.80 20.42
C ALA A 77 8.33 -20.05 19.19
N CYS A 78 8.94 -18.91 18.85
CA CYS A 78 8.62 -18.13 17.64
C CYS A 78 9.35 -18.66 16.40
N ALA A 79 10.54 -19.24 16.55
CA ALA A 79 11.43 -19.63 15.45
C ALA A 79 10.77 -20.54 14.38
N PRO A 80 9.94 -21.53 14.71
CA PRO A 80 9.27 -22.35 13.69
C PRO A 80 8.37 -21.55 12.75
N TRP A 81 7.67 -20.53 13.26
CA TRP A 81 6.84 -19.63 12.46
C TRP A 81 7.69 -18.72 11.57
N TRP A 82 8.81 -18.20 12.09
CA TRP A 82 9.72 -17.36 11.31
C TRP A 82 10.38 -18.16 10.18
N ARG A 83 10.80 -19.39 10.44
CA ARG A 83 11.32 -20.31 9.40
C ARG A 83 10.27 -20.61 8.34
N ALA A 84 9.03 -20.88 8.73
CA ALA A 84 7.94 -21.12 7.79
C ALA A 84 7.68 -19.89 6.89
N ALA A 85 7.69 -18.68 7.46
CA ALA A 85 7.55 -17.45 6.70
C ALA A 85 8.71 -17.23 5.73
N VAL A 86 9.96 -17.46 6.14
CA VAL A 86 11.14 -17.35 5.26
C VAL A 86 11.05 -18.36 4.11
N HIS A 87 10.63 -19.60 4.36
CA HIS A 87 10.44 -20.62 3.31
C HIS A 87 9.43 -20.18 2.26
N TRP A 88 8.23 -19.76 2.68
CA TRP A 88 7.21 -19.23 1.77
C TRP A 88 7.69 -17.99 1.01
N ALA A 89 8.35 -17.08 1.72
CA ALA A 89 8.86 -15.84 1.13
C ALA A 89 9.92 -16.10 0.08
N LEU A 90 10.81 -17.08 0.29
CA LEU A 90 11.82 -17.49 -0.69
C LEU A 90 11.17 -18.09 -1.94
N VAL A 91 10.23 -19.03 -1.77
CA VAL A 91 9.51 -19.64 -2.90
C VAL A 91 8.79 -18.57 -3.73
N ILE A 92 8.02 -17.71 -3.08
CA ILE A 92 7.27 -16.63 -3.76
C ILE A 92 8.24 -15.63 -4.41
N SER A 93 9.33 -15.25 -3.75
CA SER A 93 10.32 -14.33 -4.31
C SER A 93 11.00 -14.91 -5.55
N ILE A 94 11.45 -16.16 -5.51
CA ILE A 94 12.09 -16.83 -6.65
C ILE A 94 11.12 -16.87 -7.84
N LEU A 95 9.86 -17.25 -7.61
CA LEU A 95 8.84 -17.29 -8.65
C LEU A 95 8.56 -15.88 -9.21
N ALA A 96 8.38 -14.88 -8.34
CA ALA A 96 8.14 -13.50 -8.74
C ALA A 96 9.30 -12.92 -9.54
N ILE A 97 10.56 -13.19 -9.12
CA ILE A 97 11.77 -12.77 -9.83
C ILE A 97 11.83 -13.42 -11.22
N ALA A 98 11.67 -14.75 -11.28
CA ALA A 98 11.72 -15.49 -12.53
C ALA A 98 10.66 -15.01 -13.54
N ILE A 99 9.42 -14.84 -13.09
CA ILE A 99 8.31 -14.35 -13.92
C ILE A 99 8.59 -12.92 -14.38
N THR A 100 8.99 -12.02 -13.47
CA THR A 100 9.21 -10.60 -13.80
C THR A 100 10.37 -10.46 -14.80
N ILE A 101 11.47 -11.22 -14.63
CA ILE A 101 12.60 -11.19 -15.58
C ILE A 101 12.19 -11.74 -16.95
N SER A 102 11.50 -12.89 -16.98
CA SER A 102 11.08 -13.52 -18.24
C SER A 102 10.13 -12.64 -19.06
N PHE A 103 9.27 -11.88 -18.42
CA PHE A 103 8.28 -11.02 -19.06
C PHE A 103 8.63 -9.53 -19.00
N SER A 104 9.84 -9.15 -18.61
CA SER A 104 10.24 -7.75 -18.36
C SER A 104 10.04 -6.84 -19.57
N THR A 105 10.39 -7.26 -20.77
CA THR A 105 10.20 -6.49 -22.01
C THR A 105 8.73 -6.31 -22.37
N MET A 106 7.93 -7.38 -22.26
CA MET A 106 6.50 -7.34 -22.50
C MET A 106 5.79 -6.43 -21.49
N LEU A 107 6.13 -6.57 -20.21
CA LEU A 107 5.59 -5.73 -19.14
C LEU A 107 6.00 -4.27 -19.31
N SER A 108 7.24 -3.99 -19.70
CA SER A 108 7.71 -2.63 -19.97
C SER A 108 6.93 -1.97 -21.11
N GLY A 109 6.72 -2.68 -22.22
CA GLY A 109 5.89 -2.20 -23.32
C GLY A 109 4.46 -1.91 -22.88
N TRP A 110 3.86 -2.80 -22.08
CA TRP A 110 2.49 -2.63 -21.60
C TRP A 110 2.32 -1.50 -20.57
N LEU A 111 3.34 -1.23 -19.74
CA LEU A 111 3.28 -0.23 -18.67
C LEU A 111 3.63 1.18 -19.14
N PHE A 112 4.58 1.29 -20.07
CA PHE A 112 5.22 2.55 -20.43
C PHE A 112 5.15 2.89 -21.92
N ASP A 113 4.51 2.03 -22.73
CA ASP A 113 4.57 2.09 -24.22
C ASP A 113 6.01 2.09 -24.76
N ASN A 114 6.97 1.62 -23.93
CA ASN A 114 8.38 1.60 -24.25
C ASN A 114 9.07 0.38 -23.58
N THR A 115 9.82 -0.37 -24.36
CA THR A 115 10.56 -1.56 -23.87
C THR A 115 11.87 -1.22 -23.15
N GLU A 116 12.35 0.01 -23.27
CA GLU A 116 13.61 0.46 -22.64
C GLU A 116 13.58 0.42 -21.11
N TYR A 117 12.41 0.41 -20.49
CA TYR A 117 12.26 0.33 -19.02
C TYR A 117 12.26 -1.11 -18.47
N ALA A 118 12.53 -2.14 -19.30
CA ALA A 118 12.59 -3.53 -18.85
C ALA A 118 13.60 -3.75 -17.71
N TRP A 119 14.77 -3.09 -17.79
CA TRP A 119 15.78 -3.14 -16.72
C TRP A 119 15.26 -2.64 -15.36
N LEU A 120 14.34 -1.68 -15.35
CA LEU A 120 13.73 -1.15 -14.13
C LEU A 120 12.86 -2.21 -13.43
N LEU A 121 12.11 -3.00 -14.20
CA LEU A 121 11.31 -4.12 -13.69
C LEU A 121 12.21 -5.23 -13.14
N ILE A 122 13.32 -5.52 -13.79
CA ILE A 122 14.34 -6.44 -13.29
C ILE A 122 14.93 -5.94 -11.98
N LEU A 123 15.22 -4.63 -11.87
CA LEU A 123 15.70 -4.01 -10.64
C LEU A 123 14.69 -4.14 -9.50
N CYS A 124 13.37 -3.91 -9.78
CA CYS A 124 12.30 -4.14 -8.80
C CYS A 124 12.33 -5.60 -8.32
N ALA A 125 12.39 -6.56 -9.24
CA ALA A 125 12.38 -7.98 -8.91
C ALA A 125 13.62 -8.37 -8.08
N CYS A 126 14.81 -7.96 -8.48
CA CYS A 126 16.06 -8.24 -7.76
C CYS A 126 16.10 -7.63 -6.35
N SER A 127 15.31 -6.58 -6.09
CA SER A 127 15.20 -5.94 -4.78
C SER A 127 14.32 -6.72 -3.77
N LEU A 128 13.47 -7.65 -4.23
CA LEU A 128 12.48 -8.35 -3.42
C LEU A 128 13.01 -9.08 -2.19
N PRO A 129 14.16 -9.76 -2.21
CA PRO A 129 14.72 -10.38 -1.02
C PRO A 129 14.98 -9.39 0.12
N LEU A 130 15.49 -8.19 -0.19
CA LEU A 130 15.72 -7.13 0.80
C LEU A 130 14.40 -6.57 1.35
N VAL A 131 13.41 -6.41 0.49
CA VAL A 131 12.05 -5.98 0.88
C VAL A 131 11.44 -6.97 1.87
N THR A 132 11.49 -8.24 1.53
CA THR A 132 10.94 -9.32 2.37
C THR A 132 11.63 -9.41 3.73
N LEU A 133 12.95 -9.29 3.75
CA LEU A 133 13.73 -9.24 4.99
C LEU A 133 13.30 -8.06 5.86
N GLY A 134 13.17 -6.87 5.28
CA GLY A 134 12.71 -5.67 5.97
C GLY A 134 11.32 -5.84 6.58
N THR A 135 10.38 -6.44 5.86
CA THR A 135 9.03 -6.71 6.34
C THR A 135 9.01 -7.75 7.44
N LEU A 136 9.77 -8.83 7.31
CA LEU A 136 9.93 -9.86 8.35
C LEU A 136 10.41 -9.25 9.67
N LEU A 137 11.51 -8.47 9.62
CA LEU A 137 12.07 -7.82 10.81
C LEU A 137 11.08 -6.82 11.43
N THR A 138 10.41 -6.03 10.60
CA THR A 138 9.36 -5.10 11.03
C THR A 138 8.22 -5.84 11.74
N SER A 139 7.77 -6.96 11.20
CA SER A 139 6.70 -7.77 11.77
C SER A 139 7.08 -8.42 13.10
N ILE A 140 8.35 -8.88 13.24
CA ILE A 140 8.87 -9.40 14.49
C ILE A 140 8.91 -8.32 15.58
N ILE A 141 9.44 -7.12 15.26
CA ILE A 141 9.51 -5.99 16.19
C ILE A 141 8.10 -5.60 16.65
N ASN A 142 7.13 -5.56 15.72
CA ASN A 142 5.75 -5.23 16.01
C ASN A 142 5.09 -6.32 16.87
N GLY A 143 5.27 -7.61 16.53
CA GLY A 143 4.79 -8.74 17.30
C GLY A 143 5.38 -8.81 18.71
N LYS A 144 6.65 -8.45 18.89
CA LYS A 144 7.30 -8.29 20.21
C LYS A 144 6.85 -7.02 20.97
N GLN A 145 5.96 -6.22 20.40
CA GLN A 145 5.48 -4.96 20.98
C GLN A 145 6.60 -3.94 21.29
N GLN A 146 7.69 -3.99 20.54
CA GLN A 146 8.81 -3.04 20.66
C GLN A 146 8.51 -1.72 19.92
N TYR A 147 7.39 -1.06 20.28
CA TYR A 147 6.84 0.10 19.56
C TYR A 147 7.82 1.26 19.43
N ARG A 148 8.67 1.50 20.44
CA ARG A 148 9.67 2.57 20.36
C ARG A 148 10.70 2.32 19.26
N GLN A 149 11.17 1.08 19.12
CA GLN A 149 12.11 0.69 18.08
C GLN A 149 11.44 0.74 16.71
N TYR A 150 10.24 0.18 16.58
CA TYR A 150 9.43 0.25 15.37
C TYR A 150 9.29 1.68 14.83
N ILE A 151 8.97 2.64 15.71
CA ILE A 151 8.74 4.03 15.31
C ILE A 151 10.06 4.74 14.98
N LYS A 152 11.12 4.55 15.79
CA LYS A 152 12.45 5.14 15.51
C LYS A 152 12.98 4.69 14.15
N VAL A 153 12.95 3.39 13.89
CA VAL A 153 13.41 2.81 12.62
C VAL A 153 12.50 3.25 11.47
N GLY A 154 11.18 3.28 11.69
CA GLY A 154 10.22 3.76 10.70
C GLY A 154 10.43 5.23 10.32
N MET A 155 10.65 6.12 11.29
CA MET A 155 10.95 7.53 11.03
C MET A 155 12.28 7.69 10.28
N PHE A 156 13.34 7.04 10.75
CA PHE A 156 14.64 7.07 10.11
C PHE A 156 14.57 6.59 8.65
N SER A 157 13.96 5.43 8.42
CA SER A 157 13.79 4.88 7.07
C SER A 157 12.98 5.82 6.17
N THR A 158 11.92 6.44 6.70
CA THR A 158 11.09 7.39 5.93
C THR A 158 11.90 8.62 5.50
N LEU A 159 12.72 9.17 6.40
CA LEU A 159 13.56 10.33 6.08
C LEU A 159 14.66 9.97 5.07
N VAL A 160 15.31 8.82 5.25
CA VAL A 160 16.35 8.35 4.30
C VAL A 160 15.76 8.10 2.92
N THR A 161 14.64 7.37 2.83
CA THR A 161 14.01 7.08 1.53
C THR A 161 13.47 8.34 0.86
N ALA A 162 12.91 9.28 1.62
CA ALA A 162 12.49 10.57 1.07
C ALA A 162 13.69 11.40 0.58
N GLY A 163 14.77 11.45 1.33
CA GLY A 163 15.99 12.12 0.92
C GLY A 163 16.61 11.54 -0.34
N VAL A 164 16.68 10.20 -0.44
CA VAL A 164 17.14 9.49 -1.65
C VAL A 164 16.21 9.80 -2.82
N MET A 165 14.89 9.74 -2.64
CA MET A 165 13.94 10.05 -3.70
C MET A 165 14.12 11.48 -4.21
N VAL A 166 14.16 12.47 -3.31
CA VAL A 166 14.35 13.89 -3.68
C VAL A 166 15.66 14.09 -4.41
N TYR A 167 16.77 13.54 -3.90
CA TYR A 167 18.07 13.62 -4.56
C TYR A 167 18.06 13.02 -5.96
N MET A 168 17.52 11.82 -6.11
CA MET A 168 17.46 11.12 -7.39
C MET A 168 16.58 11.86 -8.41
N VAL A 169 15.45 12.42 -7.97
CA VAL A 169 14.55 13.20 -8.84
C VAL A 169 15.23 14.48 -9.30
N ILE A 170 15.89 15.23 -8.41
CA ILE A 170 16.56 16.48 -8.77
C ILE A 170 17.73 16.21 -9.72
N ARG A 171 18.46 15.10 -9.54
CA ARG A 171 19.68 14.83 -10.31
C ARG A 171 19.41 14.14 -11.65
N TYR A 172 18.39 13.27 -11.72
CA TYR A 172 18.14 12.39 -12.86
C TYR A 172 16.69 12.46 -13.39
N GLY A 173 15.91 13.44 -12.94
CA GLY A 173 14.54 13.62 -13.40
C GLY A 173 13.65 12.38 -13.20
N ILE A 174 12.90 12.02 -14.25
CA ILE A 174 11.97 10.89 -14.21
C ILE A 174 12.66 9.55 -13.98
N GLN A 175 13.81 9.30 -14.60
CA GLN A 175 14.55 8.06 -14.39
C GLN A 175 14.96 7.90 -12.93
N GLY A 176 15.40 9.00 -12.29
CA GLY A 176 15.69 9.01 -10.87
C GLY A 176 14.48 8.73 -10.00
N ALA A 177 13.31 9.28 -10.34
CA ALA A 177 12.06 9.01 -9.64
C ALA A 177 11.68 7.52 -9.72
N LEU A 178 11.76 6.92 -10.89
CA LEU A 178 11.41 5.52 -11.12
C LEU A 178 12.34 4.56 -10.37
N VAL A 179 13.67 4.80 -10.43
CA VAL A 179 14.68 4.01 -9.70
C VAL A 179 14.49 4.13 -8.19
N ALA A 180 14.29 5.35 -7.68
CA ALA A 180 14.08 5.55 -6.26
C ALA A 180 12.80 4.88 -5.77
N ALA A 181 11.71 4.90 -6.55
CA ALA A 181 10.48 4.18 -6.25
C ALA A 181 10.68 2.66 -6.23
N ALA A 182 11.44 2.12 -7.19
CA ALA A 182 11.78 0.71 -7.27
C ALA A 182 12.57 0.22 -6.04
N LEU A 183 13.52 1.03 -5.55
CA LEU A 183 14.42 0.67 -4.46
C LEU A 183 13.94 1.10 -3.07
N GLN A 184 12.89 1.92 -2.97
CA GLN A 184 12.42 2.49 -1.71
C GLN A 184 12.28 1.45 -0.58
N ASN A 185 11.61 0.34 -0.85
CA ASN A 185 11.36 -0.69 0.15
C ASN A 185 12.60 -1.57 0.43
N ALA A 186 13.49 -1.72 -0.53
CA ALA A 186 14.80 -2.37 -0.32
C ALA A 186 15.69 -1.54 0.61
N ILE A 187 15.70 -0.22 0.45
CA ILE A 187 16.42 0.71 1.36
C ILE A 187 15.88 0.56 2.78
N VAL A 188 14.56 0.49 2.94
CA VAL A 188 13.94 0.20 4.26
C VAL A 188 14.42 -1.15 4.79
N GLY A 189 14.49 -2.18 3.94
CA GLY A 189 15.00 -3.51 4.29
C GLY A 189 16.44 -3.47 4.81
N ILE A 190 17.33 -2.77 4.11
CA ILE A 190 18.72 -2.58 4.53
C ILE A 190 18.79 -1.84 5.87
N ALA A 191 18.02 -0.76 6.04
CA ALA A 191 17.97 -0.01 7.28
C ALA A 191 17.46 -0.88 8.45
N MET A 192 16.43 -1.70 8.21
CA MET A 192 15.91 -2.66 9.19
C MET A 192 16.98 -3.69 9.58
N LEU A 193 17.70 -4.22 8.61
CA LEU A 193 18.80 -5.15 8.89
C LEU A 193 19.90 -4.50 9.73
N ALA A 194 20.40 -3.33 9.29
CA ALA A 194 21.48 -2.60 9.94
C ALA A 194 21.17 -2.23 11.40
N LEU A 195 19.92 -1.91 11.71
CA LEU A 195 19.50 -1.50 13.06
C LEU A 195 19.12 -2.68 13.96
N ASN A 196 18.96 -3.88 13.40
CA ASN A 196 18.47 -5.04 14.15
C ASN A 196 19.44 -6.23 14.21
N PHE A 197 20.53 -6.24 13.44
CA PHE A 197 21.44 -7.39 13.40
C PHE A 197 22.12 -7.69 14.76
N ARG A 198 22.20 -6.71 15.68
CA ARG A 198 22.73 -6.88 17.05
C ARG A 198 21.68 -7.27 18.09
N GLN A 199 20.42 -7.46 17.68
CA GLN A 199 19.38 -7.85 18.62
C GLN A 199 19.56 -9.30 19.09
N PRO A 200 19.28 -9.62 20.38
CA PRO A 200 19.48 -10.97 20.93
C PRO A 200 18.67 -12.05 20.21
N TRP A 201 17.54 -11.68 19.61
CA TRP A 201 16.69 -12.60 18.86
C TRP A 201 17.16 -12.79 17.40
N PHE A 202 18.07 -11.94 16.90
CA PHE A 202 18.59 -12.01 15.54
C PHE A 202 19.72 -13.05 15.49
N ASN A 203 19.33 -14.32 15.36
CA ASN A 203 20.24 -15.42 15.16
C ASN A 203 19.80 -16.20 13.91
N PHE A 204 20.73 -16.51 13.02
CA PHE A 204 20.44 -17.21 11.76
C PHE A 204 19.65 -18.50 11.97
N ASN A 205 19.95 -19.26 13.04
CA ASN A 205 19.24 -20.47 13.39
C ASN A 205 17.74 -20.28 13.68
N ASN A 206 17.30 -19.07 14.03
CA ASN A 206 15.89 -18.76 14.24
C ASN A 206 15.12 -18.59 12.92
N PHE A 207 15.82 -18.30 11.81
CA PHE A 207 15.24 -18.04 10.50
C PHE A 207 15.43 -19.18 9.51
N TRP A 208 16.40 -20.06 9.74
CA TRP A 208 16.76 -21.16 8.85
C TRP A 208 16.72 -22.51 9.57
N GLY A 209 16.23 -23.56 8.89
CA GLY A 209 16.16 -24.92 9.41
C GLY A 209 14.92 -25.68 8.93
N ARG A 210 14.72 -26.87 9.47
CA ARG A 210 13.55 -27.71 9.14
C ARG A 210 12.25 -27.04 9.55
N VAL A 211 11.23 -27.14 8.70
CA VAL A 211 9.90 -26.57 8.93
C VAL A 211 8.86 -27.68 8.85
N GLU A 212 8.06 -27.82 9.88
CA GLU A 212 6.94 -28.74 9.90
C GLU A 212 5.75 -28.20 9.10
N ARG A 213 5.02 -29.09 8.44
CA ARG A 213 3.87 -28.75 7.58
C ARG A 213 2.79 -27.94 8.30
N LYS A 214 2.60 -28.13 9.60
CA LYS A 214 1.61 -27.38 10.40
C LYS A 214 1.86 -25.87 10.41
N TYR A 215 3.13 -25.44 10.45
CA TYR A 215 3.49 -24.01 10.44
C TYR A 215 3.32 -23.39 9.05
N LEU A 216 3.62 -24.15 7.99
CA LEU A 216 3.39 -23.72 6.61
C LEU A 216 1.90 -23.54 6.32
N SER A 217 1.05 -24.51 6.72
CA SER A 217 -0.40 -24.43 6.52
C SER A 217 -1.05 -23.35 7.37
N GLY A 218 -0.54 -23.11 8.59
CA GLY A 218 -1.05 -22.06 9.47
C GLY A 218 -0.91 -20.65 8.92
N LEU A 219 0.08 -20.40 8.04
CA LEU A 219 0.24 -19.13 7.34
C LEU A 219 -0.60 -19.04 6.05
N GLY A 220 -1.04 -20.17 5.48
CA GLY A 220 -1.64 -20.26 4.16
C GLY A 220 -2.84 -19.34 3.92
N ASN A 221 -3.78 -19.28 4.87
CA ASN A 221 -4.97 -18.43 4.75
C ASN A 221 -4.62 -16.93 4.72
N TYR A 222 -3.63 -16.51 5.51
CA TYR A 222 -3.15 -15.13 5.52
C TYR A 222 -2.45 -14.79 4.20
N ILE A 223 -1.67 -15.73 3.66
CA ILE A 223 -0.98 -15.57 2.37
C ILE A 223 -2.02 -15.39 1.25
N LEU A 224 -3.04 -16.24 1.18
CA LEU A 224 -4.03 -16.21 0.13
C LEU A 224 -4.78 -14.87 0.06
N MET A 225 -5.24 -14.34 1.20
CA MET A 225 -5.90 -13.04 1.27
C MET A 225 -4.96 -11.90 0.85
N ALA A 226 -3.72 -11.92 1.37
CA ALA A 226 -2.74 -10.88 1.06
C ALA A 226 -2.31 -10.90 -0.42
N VAL A 227 -2.12 -12.08 -1.01
CA VAL A 227 -1.79 -12.25 -2.43
C VAL A 227 -2.94 -11.73 -3.32
N THR A 228 -4.20 -12.02 -2.97
CA THR A 228 -5.35 -11.53 -3.72
C THR A 228 -5.34 -10.00 -3.77
N THR A 229 -5.29 -9.33 -2.62
CA THR A 229 -5.26 -7.86 -2.56
C THR A 229 -4.02 -7.28 -3.26
N ALA A 230 -2.86 -7.92 -3.14
CA ALA A 230 -1.62 -7.47 -3.78
C ALA A 230 -1.68 -7.50 -5.31
N LEU A 231 -2.47 -8.39 -5.88
CA LEU A 231 -2.64 -8.49 -7.34
C LEU A 231 -3.82 -7.65 -7.83
N THR A 232 -4.99 -7.76 -7.21
CA THR A 232 -6.21 -7.15 -7.73
C THR A 232 -6.12 -5.63 -7.78
N VAL A 233 -5.88 -4.96 -6.67
CA VAL A 233 -5.95 -3.50 -6.58
C VAL A 233 -4.88 -2.80 -7.43
N PRO A 234 -3.57 -3.09 -7.32
CA PRO A 234 -2.57 -2.37 -8.10
C PRO A 234 -2.67 -2.66 -9.61
N ILE A 235 -3.03 -3.89 -9.99
CA ILE A 235 -3.20 -4.25 -11.39
C ILE A 235 -4.39 -3.49 -11.99
N SER A 236 -5.51 -3.37 -11.26
CA SER A 236 -6.64 -2.55 -11.72
C SER A 236 -6.24 -1.10 -11.97
N PHE A 237 -5.41 -0.51 -11.11
CA PHE A 237 -4.91 0.86 -11.33
C PHE A 237 -3.96 0.99 -12.51
N ILE A 238 -3.21 -0.06 -12.85
CA ILE A 238 -2.43 -0.08 -14.10
C ILE A 238 -3.38 -0.05 -15.30
N PHE A 239 -4.43 -0.88 -15.30
CA PHE A 239 -5.43 -0.88 -16.37
C PHE A 239 -6.14 0.46 -16.49
N VAL A 240 -6.55 1.09 -15.37
CA VAL A 240 -7.18 2.41 -15.37
C VAL A 240 -6.27 3.44 -16.03
N ARG A 241 -4.97 3.50 -15.65
CA ARG A 241 -4.03 4.43 -16.25
C ARG A 241 -3.78 4.15 -17.73
N ASN A 242 -3.62 2.88 -18.10
CA ASN A 242 -3.44 2.51 -19.50
C ASN A 242 -4.65 2.91 -20.36
N GLU A 243 -5.88 2.72 -19.86
CA GLU A 243 -7.09 3.13 -20.58
C GLU A 243 -7.16 4.66 -20.73
N ILE A 244 -6.78 5.42 -19.70
CA ILE A 244 -6.68 6.89 -19.79
C ILE A 244 -5.62 7.27 -20.84
N ILE A 245 -4.41 6.70 -20.76
CA ILE A 245 -3.31 7.01 -21.68
C ILE A 245 -3.71 6.70 -23.13
N ALA A 246 -4.32 5.54 -23.36
CA ALA A 246 -4.71 5.10 -24.71
C ALA A 246 -5.81 5.97 -25.36
N ASN A 247 -6.71 6.54 -24.56
CA ASN A 247 -7.85 7.31 -25.09
C ASN A 247 -7.65 8.82 -24.94
N THR A 248 -6.70 9.29 -24.13
CA THR A 248 -6.43 10.73 -23.93
C THR A 248 -4.92 11.01 -24.01
N SER A 249 -4.20 11.05 -22.87
CA SER A 249 -2.77 11.34 -22.86
C SER A 249 -2.08 10.89 -21.56
N TRP A 250 -0.75 10.82 -21.57
CA TRP A 250 0.07 10.68 -20.38
C TRP A 250 -0.10 11.85 -19.40
N VAL A 251 -0.38 13.06 -19.92
CA VAL A 251 -0.62 14.26 -19.11
C VAL A 251 -1.91 14.10 -18.31
N ASP A 252 -2.99 13.64 -18.93
CA ASP A 252 -4.28 13.42 -18.28
C ASP A 252 -4.21 12.30 -17.23
N ALA A 253 -3.50 11.21 -17.54
CA ALA A 253 -3.24 10.15 -16.57
C ALA A 253 -2.47 10.67 -15.36
N GLY A 254 -1.52 11.60 -15.55
CA GLY A 254 -0.78 12.27 -14.49
C GLY A 254 -1.64 13.20 -13.64
N GLN A 255 -2.56 13.92 -14.24
CA GLN A 255 -3.54 14.77 -13.52
C GLN A 255 -4.48 13.90 -12.68
N TRP A 256 -4.98 12.81 -13.23
CA TRP A 256 -5.77 11.83 -12.49
C TRP A 256 -4.97 11.22 -11.32
N GLN A 257 -3.70 10.84 -11.56
CA GLN A 257 -2.83 10.30 -10.53
C GLN A 257 -2.57 11.30 -9.38
N ALA A 258 -2.50 12.60 -9.69
CA ALA A 258 -2.33 13.64 -8.68
C ALA A 258 -3.55 13.76 -7.76
N VAL A 259 -4.76 13.75 -8.32
CA VAL A 259 -6.01 13.75 -7.54
C VAL A 259 -6.14 12.48 -6.70
N TRP A 260 -5.84 11.32 -7.31
CA TRP A 260 -5.82 10.04 -6.62
C TRP A 260 -4.88 10.04 -5.41
N ARG A 261 -3.68 10.62 -5.54
CA ARG A 261 -2.70 10.73 -4.47
C ARG A 261 -3.21 11.56 -3.28
N ILE A 262 -3.95 12.62 -3.55
CA ILE A 262 -4.59 13.42 -2.51
C ILE A 262 -5.66 12.60 -1.80
N SER A 263 -6.52 11.91 -2.55
CA SER A 263 -7.55 11.00 -2.02
C SER A 263 -6.95 9.94 -1.11
N GLU A 264 -5.94 9.20 -1.56
CA GLU A 264 -5.24 8.20 -0.74
C GLU A 264 -4.72 8.79 0.57
N THR A 265 -4.18 10.00 0.52
CA THR A 265 -3.55 10.62 1.68
C THR A 265 -4.57 10.94 2.77
N TYR A 266 -5.68 11.63 2.46
CA TYR A 266 -6.65 11.96 3.50
C TYR A 266 -7.49 10.75 3.92
N LEU A 267 -7.78 9.82 3.01
CA LEU A 267 -8.47 8.57 3.34
C LEU A 267 -7.63 7.68 4.25
N SER A 268 -6.30 7.75 4.18
CA SER A 268 -5.41 6.98 5.07
C SER A 268 -5.64 7.27 6.56
N VAL A 269 -6.05 8.49 6.91
CA VAL A 269 -6.40 8.86 8.29
C VAL A 269 -7.62 8.08 8.77
N LEU A 270 -8.64 7.98 7.92
CA LEU A 270 -9.86 7.22 8.23
C LEU A 270 -9.58 5.71 8.33
N THR A 271 -8.79 5.17 7.40
CA THR A 271 -8.45 3.73 7.42
C THR A 271 -7.62 3.34 8.63
N ILE A 272 -6.73 4.21 9.12
CA ILE A 272 -5.99 3.98 10.37
C ILE A 272 -6.96 3.94 11.55
N ALA A 273 -7.91 4.87 11.63
CA ALA A 273 -8.91 4.90 12.69
C ALA A 273 -9.80 3.63 12.67
N LEU A 274 -10.26 3.22 11.48
CA LEU A 274 -11.04 1.98 11.31
C LEU A 274 -10.22 0.73 11.68
N GLY A 275 -8.98 0.64 11.25
CA GLY A 275 -8.09 -0.48 11.58
C GLY A 275 -7.73 -0.56 13.06
N THR A 276 -7.60 0.59 13.75
CA THR A 276 -7.15 0.64 15.14
C THR A 276 -8.29 0.42 16.15
N TYR A 277 -9.48 0.95 15.87
CA TYR A 277 -10.63 0.89 16.76
C TYR A 277 -11.70 -0.10 16.29
N TYR A 278 -12.18 0.07 15.05
CA TYR A 278 -13.36 -0.61 14.56
C TYR A 278 -13.13 -2.12 14.35
N LEU A 279 -12.03 -2.51 13.73
CA LEU A 279 -11.71 -3.91 13.48
C LEU A 279 -11.59 -4.74 14.77
N PRO A 280 -10.85 -4.33 15.82
CA PRO A 280 -10.82 -5.04 17.09
C PRO A 280 -12.19 -5.08 17.78
N LYS A 281 -12.95 -4.00 17.69
CA LYS A 281 -14.31 -3.94 18.26
C LYS A 281 -15.22 -4.98 17.61
N LEU A 282 -15.25 -5.06 16.28
CA LEU A 282 -16.02 -6.07 15.55
C LEU A 282 -15.64 -7.50 15.92
N ALA A 283 -14.35 -7.76 16.16
CA ALA A 283 -13.86 -9.09 16.53
C ALA A 283 -14.35 -9.56 17.91
N THR A 284 -14.82 -8.67 18.77
CA THR A 284 -15.38 -9.01 20.10
C THR A 284 -16.90 -9.23 20.08
N LEU A 285 -17.58 -8.89 18.99
CA LEU A 285 -19.02 -9.01 18.88
C LEU A 285 -19.41 -10.40 18.34
N THR A 286 -20.32 -11.06 19.05
CA THR A 286 -20.80 -12.41 18.68
C THR A 286 -22.21 -12.39 18.10
N SER A 287 -23.01 -11.38 18.48
CA SER A 287 -24.39 -11.23 18.03
C SER A 287 -24.48 -10.46 16.73
N ARG A 288 -25.35 -10.94 15.81
CA ARG A 288 -25.62 -10.26 14.53
C ARG A 288 -26.24 -8.87 14.74
N SER A 289 -27.12 -8.71 15.75
CA SER A 289 -27.76 -7.43 16.06
C SER A 289 -26.75 -6.41 16.60
N GLU A 290 -25.83 -6.85 17.48
CA GLU A 290 -24.75 -5.97 17.98
C GLU A 290 -23.82 -5.53 16.86
N MET A 291 -23.48 -6.43 15.94
CA MET A 291 -22.65 -6.10 14.78
C MET A 291 -23.34 -5.09 13.86
N GLN A 292 -24.62 -5.26 13.57
CA GLN A 292 -25.38 -4.31 12.75
C GLN A 292 -25.45 -2.94 13.43
N MET A 293 -25.69 -2.90 14.75
CA MET A 293 -25.72 -1.65 15.52
C MET A 293 -24.37 -0.94 15.49
N GLU A 294 -23.27 -1.69 15.64
CA GLU A 294 -21.91 -1.12 15.59
C GLU A 294 -21.58 -0.57 14.20
N ILE A 295 -21.98 -1.25 13.11
CA ILE A 295 -21.85 -0.76 11.75
C ILE A 295 -22.59 0.58 11.60
N ILE A 296 -23.86 0.64 12.01
CA ILE A 296 -24.68 1.86 11.92
C ILE A 296 -24.07 2.99 12.75
N ASN A 297 -23.62 2.71 13.97
CA ASN A 297 -23.01 3.72 14.83
C ASN A 297 -21.69 4.25 14.24
N THR A 298 -20.89 3.37 13.67
CA THR A 298 -19.66 3.75 12.98
C THR A 298 -19.96 4.61 11.75
N LEU A 299 -20.95 4.23 10.92
CA LEU A 299 -21.35 5.02 9.75
C LEU A 299 -21.85 6.42 10.14
N LYS A 300 -22.62 6.55 11.25
CA LYS A 300 -23.08 7.87 11.73
C LYS A 300 -21.95 8.84 12.06
N VAL A 301 -20.77 8.33 12.40
CA VAL A 301 -19.58 9.15 12.68
C VAL A 301 -18.73 9.32 11.43
N VAL A 302 -18.50 8.23 10.69
CA VAL A 302 -17.56 8.21 9.56
C VAL A 302 -18.12 8.98 8.36
N ILE A 303 -19.42 8.89 8.05
CA ILE A 303 -20.02 9.59 6.91
C ILE A 303 -19.90 11.12 7.04
N PRO A 304 -20.34 11.76 8.15
CA PRO A 304 -20.17 13.20 8.30
C PRO A 304 -18.70 13.64 8.22
N PHE A 305 -17.80 12.86 8.83
CA PHE A 305 -16.36 13.17 8.79
C PHE A 305 -15.80 13.05 7.36
N ALA A 306 -16.19 12.01 6.62
CA ALA A 306 -15.78 11.82 5.22
C ALA A 306 -16.30 12.96 4.32
N ILE A 307 -17.58 13.35 4.48
CA ILE A 307 -18.18 14.46 3.73
C ILE A 307 -17.48 15.78 4.08
N LEU A 308 -17.22 16.05 5.35
CA LEU A 308 -16.50 17.26 5.77
C LEU A 308 -15.07 17.30 5.22
N SER A 309 -14.36 16.17 5.27
CA SER A 309 -12.99 16.07 4.74
C SER A 309 -12.97 16.23 3.22
N ALA A 310 -13.87 15.56 2.49
CA ALA A 310 -14.03 15.70 1.06
C ALA A 310 -14.43 17.14 0.68
N GLY A 311 -15.39 17.73 1.41
CA GLY A 311 -15.80 19.12 1.23
C GLY A 311 -14.67 20.12 1.46
N ALA A 312 -13.86 19.90 2.49
CA ALA A 312 -12.67 20.73 2.74
C ALA A 312 -11.65 20.62 1.60
N VAL A 313 -11.34 19.39 1.14
CA VAL A 313 -10.44 19.17 -0.01
C VAL A 313 -11.00 19.82 -1.26
N PHE A 314 -12.31 19.71 -1.52
CA PHE A 314 -12.96 20.35 -2.68
C PHE A 314 -12.88 21.88 -2.62
N PHE A 315 -13.17 22.46 -1.47
CA PHE A 315 -13.13 23.92 -1.28
C PHE A 315 -11.70 24.48 -1.45
N PHE A 316 -10.71 23.78 -0.90
CA PHE A 316 -9.31 24.18 -0.97
C PHE A 316 -8.53 23.56 -2.14
N ARG A 317 -9.19 22.92 -3.12
CA ARG A 317 -8.52 22.18 -4.21
C ARG A 317 -7.51 23.02 -4.99
N ASP A 318 -7.82 24.29 -5.27
CA ASP A 318 -6.94 25.19 -6.01
C ASP A 318 -5.66 25.49 -5.18
N LEU A 319 -5.82 25.70 -3.88
CA LEU A 319 -4.71 25.87 -2.94
C LEU A 319 -3.87 24.59 -2.83
N VAL A 320 -4.53 23.44 -2.73
CA VAL A 320 -3.87 22.12 -2.64
C VAL A 320 -3.06 21.85 -3.91
N ILE A 321 -3.62 22.10 -5.11
CA ILE A 321 -2.90 21.96 -6.38
C ILE A 321 -1.69 22.88 -6.40
N LYS A 322 -1.84 24.15 -6.03
CA LYS A 322 -0.73 25.13 -6.01
C LYS A 322 0.39 24.75 -5.03
N ILE A 323 0.02 24.24 -3.86
CA ILE A 323 1.01 23.85 -2.83
C ILE A 323 1.72 22.55 -3.23
N LEU A 324 0.98 21.53 -3.64
CA LEU A 324 1.51 20.18 -3.84
C LEU A 324 2.05 19.93 -5.25
N PHE A 325 1.58 20.70 -6.25
CA PHE A 325 1.92 20.49 -7.66
C PHE A 325 2.36 21.80 -8.32
N THR A 326 2.35 21.82 -9.64
CA THR A 326 2.68 22.97 -10.49
C THR A 326 1.48 23.45 -11.31
N ASP A 327 1.62 24.56 -12.02
CA ASP A 327 0.56 25.08 -12.91
C ASP A 327 0.15 24.11 -14.01
N GLU A 328 1.01 23.17 -14.39
CA GLU A 328 0.71 22.13 -15.37
C GLU A 328 -0.38 21.16 -14.91
N PHE A 329 -0.68 21.12 -13.59
CA PHE A 329 -1.72 20.29 -13.00
C PHE A 329 -3.08 20.99 -12.88
N LYS A 330 -3.29 22.15 -13.51
CA LYS A 330 -4.57 22.90 -13.46
C LYS A 330 -5.77 22.07 -13.94
N GLY A 331 -5.60 21.20 -14.94
CA GLY A 331 -6.64 20.30 -15.42
C GLY A 331 -7.12 19.27 -14.38
N ALA A 332 -6.31 18.97 -13.38
CA ALA A 332 -6.71 18.11 -12.26
C ALA A 332 -7.88 18.71 -11.44
N ARG A 333 -8.08 20.04 -11.48
CA ARG A 333 -9.11 20.75 -10.75
C ARG A 333 -10.52 20.19 -10.99
N ASP A 334 -10.84 19.88 -12.22
CA ASP A 334 -12.18 19.43 -12.60
C ASP A 334 -12.44 17.96 -12.22
N LEU A 335 -11.37 17.20 -11.94
CA LEU A 335 -11.45 15.81 -11.53
C LEU A 335 -11.88 15.62 -10.06
N PHE A 336 -11.73 16.65 -9.22
CA PHE A 336 -11.95 16.52 -7.77
C PHE A 336 -13.38 16.14 -7.39
N LEU A 337 -14.40 16.76 -8.02
CA LEU A 337 -15.78 16.59 -7.58
C LEU A 337 -16.21 15.13 -7.58
N VAL A 338 -16.07 14.46 -8.73
CA VAL A 338 -16.51 13.07 -8.90
C VAL A 338 -15.62 12.12 -8.08
N GLN A 339 -14.31 12.37 -8.06
CA GLN A 339 -13.37 11.60 -7.23
C GLN A 339 -13.75 11.65 -5.75
N LEU A 340 -14.01 12.82 -5.20
CA LEU A 340 -14.35 12.99 -3.78
C LEU A 340 -15.72 12.38 -3.42
N CYS A 341 -16.69 12.40 -4.34
CA CYS A 341 -17.92 11.63 -4.18
C CYS A 341 -17.64 10.14 -4.10
N GLY A 342 -16.78 9.60 -4.99
CA GLY A 342 -16.34 8.21 -4.95
C GLY A 342 -15.63 7.86 -3.65
N ASP A 343 -14.81 8.76 -3.12
CA ASP A 343 -14.11 8.56 -1.85
C ASP A 343 -15.08 8.38 -0.67
N VAL A 344 -16.19 9.14 -0.62
CA VAL A 344 -17.23 8.99 0.41
C VAL A 344 -17.91 7.62 0.27
N VAL A 345 -18.25 7.19 -0.95
CA VAL A 345 -18.84 5.87 -1.23
C VAL A 345 -17.87 4.76 -0.82
N LYS A 346 -16.60 4.89 -1.16
CA LYS A 346 -15.55 3.91 -0.81
C LYS A 346 -15.40 3.72 0.70
N ILE A 347 -15.41 4.81 1.48
CA ILE A 347 -15.32 4.73 2.94
C ILE A 347 -16.54 4.01 3.53
N ILE A 348 -17.74 4.29 3.03
CA ILE A 348 -18.97 3.59 3.44
C ILE A 348 -18.83 2.09 3.13
N SER A 349 -18.37 1.74 1.92
CA SER A 349 -18.15 0.37 1.49
C SER A 349 -17.14 -0.35 2.39
N TRP A 350 -16.05 0.32 2.79
CA TRP A 350 -15.07 -0.23 3.71
C TRP A 350 -15.68 -0.54 5.08
N VAL A 351 -16.45 0.38 5.68
CA VAL A 351 -17.10 0.12 6.97
C VAL A 351 -17.98 -1.12 6.89
N ILE A 352 -18.71 -1.31 5.79
CA ILE A 352 -19.57 -2.48 5.55
C ILE A 352 -18.75 -3.76 5.30
N ALA A 353 -17.57 -3.65 4.71
CA ALA A 353 -16.70 -4.78 4.38
C ALA A 353 -15.86 -5.30 5.58
N TYR A 354 -15.56 -4.46 6.57
CA TYR A 354 -14.74 -4.86 7.72
C TYR A 354 -15.21 -6.09 8.48
N PRO A 355 -16.52 -6.39 8.63
CA PRO A 355 -17.01 -7.65 9.20
C PRO A 355 -16.51 -8.90 8.49
N MET A 356 -16.20 -8.83 7.18
CA MET A 356 -15.62 -9.98 6.46
C MET A 356 -14.20 -10.27 6.95
N LEU A 357 -13.42 -9.22 7.23
CA LEU A 357 -12.07 -9.31 7.78
C LEU A 357 -12.08 -9.80 9.23
N SER A 358 -12.95 -9.21 10.09
CA SER A 358 -13.03 -9.57 11.52
C SER A 358 -13.45 -11.02 11.73
N ASN A 359 -14.35 -11.54 10.88
CA ASN A 359 -14.86 -12.91 10.94
C ASN A 359 -14.07 -13.90 10.07
N ALA A 360 -12.94 -13.49 9.50
CA ALA A 360 -12.08 -14.29 8.62
C ALA A 360 -12.84 -14.99 7.46
N LYS A 361 -13.84 -14.32 6.88
CA LYS A 361 -14.62 -14.84 5.74
C LYS A 361 -13.82 -14.75 4.44
N THR A 362 -12.73 -15.49 4.36
CA THR A 362 -11.73 -15.43 3.27
C THR A 362 -12.34 -15.55 1.88
N LYS A 363 -13.27 -16.49 1.66
CA LYS A 363 -13.90 -16.70 0.33
C LYS A 363 -14.69 -15.47 -0.12
N LEU A 364 -15.49 -14.89 0.77
CA LEU A 364 -16.31 -13.71 0.46
C LEU A 364 -15.42 -12.48 0.23
N TYR A 365 -14.35 -12.33 1.01
CA TYR A 365 -13.36 -11.27 0.83
C TYR A 365 -12.70 -11.35 -0.54
N ILE A 366 -12.17 -12.52 -0.92
CA ILE A 366 -11.51 -12.73 -2.23
C ILE A 366 -12.49 -12.47 -3.37
N PHE A 367 -13.72 -12.98 -3.26
CA PHE A 367 -14.75 -12.73 -4.27
C PHE A 367 -15.05 -11.24 -4.44
N SER A 368 -15.23 -10.50 -3.33
CA SER A 368 -15.51 -9.06 -3.38
C SER A 368 -14.33 -8.27 -3.98
N GLU A 369 -13.09 -8.57 -3.58
CA GLU A 369 -11.88 -7.92 -4.13
C GLU A 369 -11.78 -8.10 -5.66
N ILE A 370 -11.96 -9.32 -6.14
CA ILE A 370 -11.91 -9.63 -7.58
C ILE A 370 -13.09 -8.96 -8.30
N PHE A 371 -14.30 -9.06 -7.75
CA PHE A 371 -15.51 -8.50 -8.36
C PHE A 371 -15.38 -6.98 -8.52
N PHE A 372 -15.05 -6.25 -7.46
CA PHE A 372 -14.91 -4.79 -7.52
C PHE A 372 -13.72 -4.35 -8.39
N SER A 373 -12.64 -5.12 -8.41
CA SER A 373 -11.50 -4.83 -9.30
C SER A 373 -11.87 -5.00 -10.78
N LEU A 374 -12.60 -6.05 -11.13
CA LEU A 374 -13.06 -6.28 -12.49
C LEU A 374 -14.09 -5.24 -12.92
N THR A 375 -15.05 -4.91 -12.06
CA THR A 375 -16.07 -3.87 -12.37
C THR A 375 -15.42 -2.50 -12.56
N LEU A 376 -14.44 -2.14 -11.74
CA LEU A 376 -13.67 -0.91 -11.92
C LEU A 376 -13.01 -0.85 -13.31
N VAL A 377 -12.34 -1.93 -13.73
CA VAL A 377 -11.68 -1.99 -15.05
C VAL A 377 -12.71 -1.88 -16.18
N LEU A 378 -13.79 -2.65 -16.13
CA LEU A 378 -14.84 -2.64 -17.17
C LEU A 378 -15.53 -1.28 -17.27
N PHE A 379 -15.88 -0.67 -16.15
CA PHE A 379 -16.49 0.65 -16.14
C PHE A 379 -15.51 1.74 -16.59
N THR A 380 -14.20 1.59 -16.26
CA THR A 380 -13.19 2.51 -16.79
C THR A 380 -13.12 2.42 -18.31
N GLN A 381 -13.08 1.25 -18.91
CA GLN A 381 -13.09 1.09 -20.36
C GLN A 381 -14.32 1.72 -21.02
N TYR A 382 -15.48 1.59 -20.38
CA TYR A 382 -16.72 2.18 -20.90
C TYR A 382 -16.72 3.70 -20.77
N PHE A 383 -16.48 4.23 -19.56
CA PHE A 383 -16.62 5.67 -19.30
C PHE A 383 -15.47 6.51 -19.86
N VAL A 384 -14.22 6.00 -19.87
CA VAL A 384 -13.07 6.75 -20.38
C VAL A 384 -13.21 7.02 -21.88
N ARG A 385 -13.75 6.07 -22.65
CA ARG A 385 -14.02 6.27 -24.08
C ARG A 385 -15.06 7.34 -24.37
N GLN A 386 -15.97 7.61 -23.44
CA GLN A 386 -17.04 8.59 -23.63
C GLN A 386 -16.74 9.95 -22.99
N LEU A 387 -16.06 9.96 -21.85
CA LEU A 387 -15.90 11.12 -20.98
C LEU A 387 -14.41 11.50 -20.79
N GLY A 388 -13.50 10.86 -21.50
CA GLY A 388 -12.07 11.08 -21.34
C GLY A 388 -11.61 10.73 -19.93
N VAL A 389 -10.64 11.46 -19.40
CA VAL A 389 -10.04 11.21 -18.08
C VAL A 389 -11.05 11.20 -16.93
N GLN A 390 -12.13 12.00 -17.04
CA GLN A 390 -13.19 12.04 -16.03
C GLN A 390 -13.94 10.71 -15.93
N GLY A 391 -13.97 9.93 -17.00
CA GLY A 391 -14.56 8.59 -17.02
C GLY A 391 -13.98 7.64 -15.98
N ALA A 392 -12.68 7.77 -15.66
CA ALA A 392 -12.05 6.97 -14.61
C ALA A 392 -12.63 7.27 -13.20
N ASN A 393 -12.96 8.54 -12.94
CA ASN A 393 -13.60 8.93 -11.68
C ASN A 393 -15.06 8.47 -11.59
N TYR A 394 -15.78 8.48 -12.72
CA TYR A 394 -17.13 7.89 -12.76
C TYR A 394 -17.09 6.37 -12.55
N ALA A 395 -16.11 5.67 -13.13
CA ALA A 395 -15.92 4.24 -12.89
C ALA A 395 -15.60 3.92 -11.42
N TYR A 396 -14.91 4.81 -10.76
CA TYR A 396 -14.60 4.67 -9.33
C TYR A 396 -15.80 4.97 -8.42
N LEU A 397 -16.68 5.88 -8.82
CA LEU A 397 -17.90 6.25 -8.08
C LEU A 397 -18.98 5.18 -8.15
N THR A 398 -19.09 4.46 -9.29
CA THR A 398 -20.10 3.41 -9.55
C THR A 398 -19.68 2.05 -9.03
#